data_85c4051a854c9fce1e38e094a407483f
#
_entry.id   85c4051a854c9fce1e38e094a407483f
#
_cell.length_a   1.000
_cell.length_b   1.000
_cell.length_c   1.000
_cell.angle_alpha   90.00
_cell.angle_beta   90.00
_cell.angle_gamma   90.00
#
_symmetry.space_group_name_H-M   'P 1'
#
loop_
_entity.id
_entity.type
_entity.pdbx_description
1 polymer ?
#
loop_
_entity_poly.entity_id
_entity_poly.type
_entity_poly.pdbx_seq_one_letter_code
_entity_poly.pdbx_strand_id
1 'polypeptide(L)'
;MKTHHKVAISLIIALVVTAVLVAQKPTKQVTDFDHFPILDYEKKSASDTSGKKTRKKYNNRHAPRISEATDKIFSLNDWEVGLPALPIAKTAAVIVGEVTDGKAQLSEDETNIYSEFTVQITQVLKNDSNLSLEVGNAVLVERGGGRVRLPSGKVVVSRTDKQDLPKVGKRYVLFLTGDEDEDFHILTGYELRDGMVFPLDKLRPGHPITAYTGTSETSFFADLNRILVNPSTSQSR
;
A
#
# COMPACT_ATOMS: atom_id res chain seq x y z
N MET A 1 -64.26 -40.37 3.26
CA MET A 1 -62.93 -40.38 2.63
C MET A 1 -62.49 -38.94 2.28
N LYS A 2 -62.09 -38.08 3.24
CA LYS A 2 -61.68 -36.70 2.95
C LYS A 2 -60.66 -36.11 3.96
N THR A 3 -59.82 -36.93 4.61
CA THR A 3 -58.90 -36.41 5.68
C THR A 3 -57.40 -36.69 5.48
N HIS A 4 -56.99 -37.38 4.41
CA HIS A 4 -55.57 -37.77 4.23
C HIS A 4 -54.73 -36.87 3.33
N HIS A 5 -55.32 -35.87 2.63
CA HIS A 5 -54.55 -34.99 1.74
C HIS A 5 -53.98 -33.76 2.38
N LYS A 6 -54.39 -33.37 3.60
CA LYS A 6 -53.85 -32.13 4.25
C LYS A 6 -52.57 -32.35 5.02
N VAL A 7 -52.21 -33.57 5.40
CA VAL A 7 -50.98 -33.86 6.18
C VAL A 7 -49.76 -33.94 5.27
N ALA A 8 -49.91 -34.40 4.02
CA ALA A 8 -48.78 -34.55 3.08
C ALA A 8 -48.20 -33.21 2.58
N ILE A 9 -49.04 -32.17 2.46
CA ILE A 9 -48.58 -30.87 1.94
C ILE A 9 -47.79 -30.09 3.00
N SER A 10 -48.13 -30.24 4.28
CA SER A 10 -47.38 -29.55 5.36
C SER A 10 -45.98 -30.10 5.57
N LEU A 11 -45.73 -31.37 5.27
CA LEU A 11 -44.41 -31.98 5.43
C LEU A 11 -43.42 -31.57 4.34
N ILE A 12 -43.91 -31.29 3.11
CA ILE A 12 -43.06 -30.88 1.98
C ILE A 12 -42.61 -29.42 2.14
N ILE A 13 -43.44 -28.55 2.71
CA ILE A 13 -43.07 -27.14 2.94
C ILE A 13 -42.02 -27.03 4.04
N ALA A 14 -42.04 -27.84 5.07
CA ALA A 14 -41.05 -27.87 6.12
C ALA A 14 -39.67 -28.33 5.62
N LEU A 15 -39.60 -29.23 4.63
CA LEU A 15 -38.34 -29.74 4.09
C LEU A 15 -37.64 -28.76 3.11
N VAL A 16 -38.38 -27.88 2.45
CA VAL A 16 -37.83 -26.88 1.53
C VAL A 16 -37.26 -25.69 2.29
N VAL A 17 -37.81 -25.32 3.44
CA VAL A 17 -37.31 -24.20 4.26
C VAL A 17 -36.00 -24.54 4.96
N THR A 18 -35.76 -25.81 5.31
CA THR A 18 -34.50 -26.24 5.93
C THR A 18 -33.34 -26.37 4.95
N ALA A 19 -33.57 -26.52 3.65
CA ALA A 19 -32.52 -26.65 2.65
C ALA A 19 -31.89 -25.29 2.19
N VAL A 20 -32.58 -24.18 2.43
CA VAL A 20 -32.08 -22.82 2.03
C VAL A 20 -31.12 -22.19 3.05
N LEU A 21 -31.04 -22.74 4.27
CA LEU A 21 -30.22 -22.17 5.37
C LEU A 21 -28.79 -22.71 5.46
N VAL A 22 -28.34 -23.58 4.57
CA VAL A 22 -27.05 -24.29 4.71
C VAL A 22 -25.96 -23.81 3.73
N ALA A 23 -26.16 -22.81 2.90
CA ALA A 23 -25.19 -22.44 1.88
C ALA A 23 -24.82 -20.94 1.80
N GLN A 24 -24.84 -20.21 2.91
CA GLN A 24 -24.07 -18.98 2.96
C GLN A 24 -22.68 -19.31 3.48
N LYS A 25 -21.75 -19.66 2.56
CA LYS A 25 -20.31 -19.53 2.84
C LYS A 25 -20.09 -18.11 3.36
N PRO A 26 -19.41 -17.92 4.51
CA PRO A 26 -19.09 -16.60 4.97
C PRO A 26 -18.34 -15.91 3.83
N THR A 27 -18.92 -14.91 3.24
CA THR A 27 -18.27 -14.04 2.28
C THR A 27 -17.12 -13.43 3.07
N LYS A 28 -15.89 -13.85 2.78
CA LYS A 28 -14.68 -13.28 3.38
C LYS A 28 -14.79 -11.77 3.13
N GLN A 29 -15.08 -11.00 4.16
CA GLN A 29 -15.04 -9.55 4.04
C GLN A 29 -13.63 -9.18 3.59
N VAL A 30 -13.49 -8.81 2.31
CA VAL A 30 -12.26 -8.26 1.78
C VAL A 30 -12.03 -6.97 2.56
N THR A 31 -11.09 -6.99 3.49
CA THR A 31 -10.74 -5.78 4.23
C THR A 31 -9.95 -4.87 3.27
N ASP A 32 -10.11 -3.58 3.43
CA ASP A 32 -9.46 -2.55 2.61
C ASP A 32 -7.92 -2.65 2.61
N PHE A 33 -7.36 -3.50 3.49
CA PHE A 33 -5.92 -3.70 3.72
C PHE A 33 -5.40 -5.09 3.34
N ASP A 34 -6.18 -5.93 2.67
CA ASP A 34 -5.76 -7.30 2.34
C ASP A 34 -4.54 -7.33 1.40
N HIS A 35 -4.30 -6.25 0.64
CA HIS A 35 -3.13 -6.09 -0.20
C HIS A 35 -1.86 -5.65 0.55
N PHE A 36 -1.96 -5.23 1.82
CA PHE A 36 -0.78 -4.86 2.60
C PHE A 36 0.08 -6.09 2.86
N PRO A 37 1.42 -5.97 2.73
CA PRO A 37 2.33 -7.03 3.12
C PRO A 37 2.10 -7.47 4.56
N ILE A 38 2.33 -8.75 4.84
CA ILE A 38 2.14 -9.32 6.17
C ILE A 38 3.43 -10.01 6.65
N LEU A 39 3.79 -9.75 7.91
CA LEU A 39 4.86 -10.42 8.63
C LEU A 39 4.24 -11.42 9.63
N ASP A 40 4.71 -12.67 9.62
CA ASP A 40 4.44 -13.61 10.73
C ASP A 40 5.41 -13.34 11.88
N TYR A 41 4.90 -12.92 13.03
CA TYR A 41 5.72 -12.49 14.18
C TYR A 41 6.69 -13.59 14.64
N GLU A 42 6.26 -14.85 14.63
CA GLU A 42 7.12 -15.99 15.00
C GLU A 42 8.28 -16.24 14.04
N LYS A 43 8.13 -15.81 12.77
CA LYS A 43 9.17 -15.93 11.74
C LYS A 43 10.13 -14.75 11.72
N LYS A 44 10.05 -13.87 12.72
CA LYS A 44 10.99 -12.77 12.91
C LYS A 44 12.39 -13.37 13.05
N SER A 45 13.07 -13.48 11.92
CA SER A 45 14.41 -14.07 11.88
C SER A 45 15.40 -13.19 12.64
N ALA A 46 16.11 -13.80 13.57
CA ALA A 46 17.28 -13.21 14.23
C ALA A 46 18.43 -12.92 13.23
N SER A 47 18.30 -13.35 11.99
CA SER A 47 19.37 -13.36 10.97
C SER A 47 19.26 -12.22 9.94
N ASP A 48 18.19 -11.42 9.94
CA ASP A 48 18.06 -10.34 8.95
C ASP A 48 18.85 -9.11 9.41
N THR A 49 20.14 -9.12 9.08
CA THR A 49 21.08 -8.03 9.41
C THR A 49 21.06 -6.90 8.39
N SER A 50 20.36 -7.04 7.25
CA SER A 50 20.39 -6.09 6.15
C SER A 50 19.62 -4.78 6.42
N GLY A 51 18.74 -4.76 7.41
CA GLY A 51 17.85 -3.64 7.65
C GLY A 51 17.98 -2.95 9.01
N LYS A 52 19.10 -3.11 9.76
CA LYS A 52 19.20 -2.56 11.12
C LYS A 52 19.04 -1.04 11.22
N LYS A 53 19.55 -0.26 10.26
CA LYS A 53 19.44 1.21 10.28
C LYS A 53 18.01 1.66 9.96
N THR A 54 17.42 1.09 8.91
CA THR A 54 16.06 1.36 8.46
C THR A 54 15.03 1.12 9.57
N ARG A 55 15.21 0.08 10.38
CA ARG A 55 14.28 -0.25 11.46
C ARG A 55 14.18 0.84 12.52
N LYS A 56 15.26 1.59 12.80
CA LYS A 56 15.28 2.64 13.84
C LYS A 56 14.44 3.85 13.48
N LYS A 57 14.36 4.25 12.21
CA LYS A 57 13.62 5.43 11.78
C LYS A 57 12.11 5.29 11.98
N TYR A 58 11.60 4.06 12.06
CA TYR A 58 10.21 3.76 12.36
C TYR A 58 9.91 3.59 13.85
N ASN A 59 10.89 3.72 14.72
CA ASN A 59 10.70 3.66 16.17
C ASN A 59 9.77 4.79 16.64
N ASN A 60 8.84 4.44 17.53
CA ASN A 60 7.97 5.41 18.18
C ASN A 60 8.05 5.28 19.71
N ARG A 61 8.91 6.08 20.33
CA ARG A 61 9.13 6.07 21.78
C ARG A 61 7.88 6.29 22.63
N HIS A 62 6.82 6.83 22.03
CA HIS A 62 5.56 7.14 22.71
C HIS A 62 4.49 6.06 22.52
N ALA A 63 4.74 5.07 21.68
CA ALA A 63 3.83 3.97 21.44
C ALA A 63 4.24 2.70 22.21
N PRO A 64 3.28 1.90 22.69
CA PRO A 64 3.59 0.60 23.28
C PRO A 64 4.08 -0.37 22.18
N ARG A 65 4.82 -1.39 22.59
CA ARG A 65 5.18 -2.49 21.68
C ARG A 65 3.94 -3.21 21.20
N ILE A 66 3.99 -3.66 19.96
CA ILE A 66 2.94 -4.47 19.35
C ILE A 66 2.82 -5.79 20.12
N SER A 67 1.61 -6.09 20.56
CA SER A 67 1.27 -7.25 21.37
C SER A 67 -0.14 -7.73 21.09
N GLU A 68 -0.58 -8.79 21.74
CA GLU A 68 -1.96 -9.30 21.66
C GLU A 68 -3.02 -8.27 22.07
N ALA A 69 -2.65 -7.26 22.88
CA ALA A 69 -3.53 -6.14 23.23
C ALA A 69 -3.65 -5.07 22.13
N THR A 70 -2.78 -5.10 21.12
CA THR A 70 -2.78 -4.10 20.03
C THR A 70 -3.84 -4.46 19.00
N ASP A 71 -4.80 -3.56 18.73
CA ASP A 71 -5.81 -3.80 17.68
C ASP A 71 -5.35 -3.29 16.32
N LYS A 72 -4.94 -2.03 16.27
CA LYS A 72 -4.43 -1.37 15.05
C LYS A 72 -3.52 -0.22 15.43
N ILE A 73 -2.62 0.13 14.52
CA ILE A 73 -1.75 1.30 14.62
C ILE A 73 -2.20 2.28 13.55
N PHE A 74 -2.47 3.51 13.95
CA PHE A 74 -2.91 4.55 13.05
C PHE A 74 -2.11 5.82 13.30
N SER A 75 -1.35 6.26 12.30
CA SER A 75 -0.58 7.49 12.34
C SER A 75 -1.31 8.60 11.62
N LEU A 76 -1.55 9.71 12.32
CA LEU A 76 -2.05 10.96 11.75
C LEU A 76 -0.84 11.84 11.49
N ASN A 77 -0.67 12.25 10.26
CA ASN A 77 0.27 13.30 9.89
C ASN A 77 -0.22 13.98 8.60
N ASP A 78 0.15 15.22 8.42
CA ASP A 78 -0.23 16.03 7.26
C ASP A 78 0.82 15.90 6.14
N TRP A 79 1.25 14.68 5.84
CA TRP A 79 2.30 14.38 4.87
C TRP A 79 1.98 14.91 3.46
N GLU A 80 0.69 15.02 3.12
CA GLU A 80 0.18 15.46 1.82
C GLU A 80 0.09 16.99 1.69
N VAL A 81 0.19 17.73 2.80
CA VAL A 81 0.01 19.19 2.78
C VAL A 81 1.06 19.87 1.93
N GLY A 82 0.61 20.65 0.96
CA GLY A 82 1.48 21.35 0.02
C GLY A 82 2.19 20.44 -0.99
N LEU A 83 1.71 19.19 -1.18
CA LEU A 83 2.18 18.37 -2.29
C LEU A 83 1.44 18.76 -3.58
N PRO A 84 2.17 19.13 -4.66
CA PRO A 84 1.58 19.30 -5.98
C PRO A 84 1.18 17.94 -6.58
N ALA A 85 0.43 17.96 -7.67
CA ALA A 85 0.05 16.75 -8.40
C ALA A 85 1.27 15.89 -8.80
N LEU A 86 2.35 16.53 -9.22
CA LEU A 86 3.63 15.91 -9.57
C LEU A 86 4.72 16.49 -8.67
N PRO A 87 5.05 15.87 -7.51
CA PRO A 87 5.93 16.45 -6.49
C PRO A 87 7.43 16.28 -6.83
N ILE A 88 7.83 16.52 -8.09
CA ILE A 88 9.18 16.30 -8.62
C ILE A 88 10.25 17.05 -7.82
N ALA A 89 9.96 18.29 -7.41
CA ALA A 89 10.91 19.11 -6.64
C ALA A 89 11.15 18.59 -5.21
N LYS A 90 10.26 17.73 -4.70
CA LYS A 90 10.37 17.14 -3.35
C LYS A 90 10.94 15.72 -3.36
N THR A 91 11.41 15.23 -4.51
CA THR A 91 11.87 13.83 -4.67
C THR A 91 13.33 13.77 -5.08
N ALA A 92 14.05 12.79 -4.56
CA ALA A 92 15.39 12.43 -5.00
C ALA A 92 15.38 11.64 -6.30
N ALA A 93 14.32 10.82 -6.51
CA ALA A 93 14.16 10.06 -7.74
C ALA A 93 12.68 9.96 -8.15
N VAL A 94 12.46 9.77 -9.46
CA VAL A 94 11.16 9.42 -10.05
C VAL A 94 11.40 8.25 -11.00
N ILE A 95 10.77 7.12 -10.72
CA ILE A 95 10.93 5.89 -11.50
C ILE A 95 9.57 5.38 -12.00
N VAL A 96 9.58 4.63 -13.10
CA VAL A 96 8.50 3.75 -13.50
C VAL A 96 8.96 2.32 -13.26
N GLY A 97 8.12 1.50 -12.62
CA GLY A 97 8.47 0.12 -12.37
C GLY A 97 7.30 -0.74 -11.97
N GLU A 98 7.53 -2.04 -11.96
CA GLU A 98 6.60 -3.05 -11.46
C GLU A 98 7.03 -3.48 -10.05
N VAL A 99 6.09 -3.50 -9.13
CA VAL A 99 6.32 -4.04 -7.78
C VAL A 99 6.30 -5.56 -7.86
N THR A 100 7.45 -6.21 -7.68
CA THR A 100 7.60 -7.66 -7.81
C THR A 100 7.52 -8.40 -6.49
N ASP A 101 7.81 -7.72 -5.36
CA ASP A 101 7.72 -8.30 -4.02
C ASP A 101 7.35 -7.21 -3.00
N GLY A 102 6.80 -7.64 -1.87
CA GLY A 102 6.47 -6.75 -0.76
C GLY A 102 6.52 -7.49 0.58
N LYS A 103 7.28 -6.95 1.53
CA LYS A 103 7.49 -7.55 2.85
C LYS A 103 7.21 -6.54 3.94
N ALA A 104 6.37 -6.91 4.92
CA ALA A 104 6.20 -6.14 6.13
C ALA A 104 7.37 -6.39 7.09
N GLN A 105 7.78 -5.36 7.80
CA GLN A 105 8.85 -5.38 8.79
C GLN A 105 8.37 -4.68 10.07
N LEU A 106 8.97 -5.04 11.22
CA LEU A 106 8.79 -4.34 12.47
C LEU A 106 9.92 -3.31 12.67
N SER A 107 9.58 -2.14 13.22
CA SER A 107 10.58 -1.23 13.78
C SER A 107 11.47 -1.96 14.80
N GLU A 108 12.67 -1.42 15.09
CA GLU A 108 13.62 -2.05 16.01
C GLU A 108 13.03 -2.21 17.42
N ASP A 109 12.26 -1.22 17.87
CA ASP A 109 11.57 -1.23 19.18
C ASP A 109 10.20 -1.93 19.15
N GLU A 110 9.81 -2.49 18.01
CA GLU A 110 8.53 -3.20 17.79
C GLU A 110 7.28 -2.35 18.04
N THR A 111 7.39 -1.05 17.90
CA THR A 111 6.26 -0.12 18.11
C THR A 111 5.50 0.20 16.85
N ASN A 112 6.08 -0.09 15.67
CA ASN A 112 5.48 0.23 14.38
C ASN A 112 5.78 -0.84 13.31
N ILE A 113 5.02 -0.79 12.22
CA ILE A 113 5.17 -1.65 11.04
C ILE A 113 5.47 -0.77 9.84
N TYR A 114 6.43 -1.17 9.03
CA TYR A 114 6.70 -0.60 7.71
C TYR A 114 6.78 -1.72 6.67
N SER A 115 6.73 -1.37 5.40
CA SER A 115 6.82 -2.32 4.31
C SER A 115 7.95 -1.93 3.36
N GLU A 116 8.71 -2.93 2.94
CA GLU A 116 9.73 -2.88 1.90
C GLU A 116 9.16 -3.47 0.62
N PHE A 117 9.38 -2.81 -0.51
CA PHE A 117 8.92 -3.25 -1.81
C PHE A 117 10.10 -3.36 -2.76
N THR A 118 10.21 -4.50 -3.45
CA THR A 118 11.12 -4.66 -4.58
C THR A 118 10.44 -4.15 -5.85
N VAL A 119 11.02 -3.17 -6.50
CA VAL A 119 10.51 -2.57 -7.74
C VAL A 119 11.46 -2.85 -8.88
N GLN A 120 10.99 -3.57 -9.90
CA GLN A 120 11.71 -3.78 -11.15
C GLN A 120 11.59 -2.51 -12.01
N ILE A 121 12.70 -1.80 -12.21
CA ILE A 121 12.71 -0.51 -12.89
C ILE A 121 12.53 -0.71 -14.40
N THR A 122 11.54 -0.03 -14.97
CA THR A 122 11.33 0.02 -16.43
C THR A 122 11.73 1.36 -17.05
N GLN A 123 11.71 2.44 -16.25
CA GLN A 123 12.21 3.77 -16.67
C GLN A 123 12.74 4.52 -15.45
N VAL A 124 13.80 5.29 -15.63
CA VAL A 124 14.29 6.29 -14.67
C VAL A 124 14.01 7.67 -15.27
N LEU A 125 13.10 8.42 -14.65
CA LEU A 125 12.67 9.73 -15.13
C LEU A 125 13.45 10.87 -14.47
N LYS A 126 13.89 10.65 -13.22
CA LYS A 126 14.72 11.56 -12.44
C LYS A 126 15.57 10.74 -11.47
N ASN A 127 16.85 11.10 -11.30
CA ASN A 127 17.69 10.57 -10.25
C ASN A 127 18.70 11.64 -9.80
N ASP A 128 18.40 12.29 -8.68
CA ASP A 128 19.30 13.23 -7.99
C ASP A 128 19.93 12.57 -6.74
N SER A 129 19.72 11.26 -6.55
CA SER A 129 20.33 10.50 -5.46
C SER A 129 21.74 10.03 -5.80
N ASN A 130 22.50 9.63 -4.79
CA ASN A 130 23.80 8.98 -4.97
C ASN A 130 23.70 7.51 -5.41
N LEU A 131 22.48 6.94 -5.38
CA LEU A 131 22.23 5.55 -5.77
C LEU A 131 22.15 5.42 -7.28
N SER A 132 22.80 4.37 -7.82
CA SER A 132 22.65 4.01 -9.24
C SER A 132 21.29 3.37 -9.47
N LEU A 133 20.42 4.08 -10.21
CA LEU A 133 19.15 3.55 -10.68
C LEU A 133 19.27 3.26 -12.18
N GLU A 134 19.13 2.01 -12.56
CA GLU A 134 19.26 1.55 -13.95
C GLU A 134 18.01 0.79 -14.40
N VAL A 135 17.61 0.99 -15.63
CA VAL A 135 16.53 0.24 -16.25
C VAL A 135 16.92 -1.24 -16.32
N GLY A 136 16.00 -2.12 -15.93
CA GLY A 136 16.25 -3.55 -15.85
C GLY A 136 16.77 -4.03 -14.49
N ASN A 137 17.20 -3.13 -13.60
CA ASN A 137 17.57 -3.48 -12.23
C ASN A 137 16.38 -3.37 -11.27
N ALA A 138 16.50 -4.04 -10.14
CA ALA A 138 15.53 -3.90 -9.04
C ALA A 138 16.05 -2.89 -8.02
N VAL A 139 15.14 -2.10 -7.46
CA VAL A 139 15.41 -1.19 -6.33
C VAL A 139 14.51 -1.56 -5.17
N LEU A 140 15.04 -1.48 -3.95
CA LEU A 140 14.28 -1.58 -2.73
C LEU A 140 13.76 -0.20 -2.34
N VAL A 141 12.46 -0.11 -2.09
CA VAL A 141 11.81 1.12 -1.63
C VAL A 141 10.91 0.80 -0.44
N GLU A 142 10.74 1.74 0.47
CA GLU A 142 9.98 1.48 1.68
C GLU A 142 8.89 2.51 1.93
N ARG A 143 7.90 2.11 2.74
CA ARG A 143 6.82 2.98 3.19
C ARG A 143 6.29 2.53 4.55
N GLY A 144 5.89 3.49 5.40
CA GLY A 144 5.21 3.19 6.65
C GLY A 144 3.89 2.46 6.44
N GLY A 145 3.62 1.45 7.26
CA GLY A 145 2.42 0.64 7.18
C GLY A 145 2.69 -0.82 6.80
N GLY A 146 1.70 -1.67 7.02
CA GLY A 146 1.78 -3.10 6.80
C GLY A 146 0.93 -3.87 7.80
N ARG A 147 1.10 -5.19 7.83
CA ARG A 147 0.39 -6.08 8.75
C ARG A 147 1.38 -7.00 9.48
N VAL A 148 1.06 -7.35 10.71
CA VAL A 148 1.76 -8.42 11.44
C VAL A 148 0.75 -9.42 11.97
N ARG A 149 1.02 -10.72 11.78
CA ARG A 149 0.25 -11.80 12.39
C ARG A 149 0.93 -12.23 13.67
N LEU A 150 0.23 -12.08 14.79
CA LEU A 150 0.70 -12.48 16.10
C LEU A 150 0.56 -14.00 16.32
N PRO A 151 1.19 -14.60 17.34
CA PRO A 151 1.11 -16.03 17.64
C PRO A 151 -0.31 -16.56 17.84
N SER A 152 -1.24 -15.75 18.35
CA SER A 152 -2.67 -16.08 18.45
C SER A 152 -3.40 -16.21 17.12
N GLY A 153 -2.76 -15.80 16.01
CA GLY A 153 -3.39 -15.63 14.68
C GLY A 153 -4.05 -14.25 14.48
N LYS A 154 -4.10 -13.40 15.52
CA LYS A 154 -4.58 -12.02 15.40
C LYS A 154 -3.70 -11.23 14.43
N VAL A 155 -4.32 -10.45 13.56
CA VAL A 155 -3.62 -9.57 12.62
C VAL A 155 -3.73 -8.12 13.08
N VAL A 156 -2.59 -7.50 13.34
CA VAL A 156 -2.48 -6.06 13.62
C VAL A 156 -2.16 -5.35 12.31
N VAL A 157 -2.88 -4.27 12.00
CA VAL A 157 -2.67 -3.42 10.82
C VAL A 157 -2.08 -2.09 11.27
N SER A 158 -0.98 -1.66 10.63
CA SER A 158 -0.44 -0.31 10.76
C SER A 158 -0.64 0.45 9.46
N ARG A 159 -1.09 1.70 9.55
CA ARG A 159 -1.23 2.61 8.40
C ARG A 159 -1.05 4.07 8.80
N THR A 160 -0.63 4.88 7.85
CA THR A 160 -0.70 6.34 7.93
C THR A 160 -1.99 6.83 7.26
N ASP A 161 -2.61 7.86 7.82
CA ASP A 161 -3.83 8.44 7.25
C ASP A 161 -3.64 8.81 5.78
N LYS A 162 -4.63 8.46 4.96
CA LYS A 162 -4.69 8.69 3.51
C LYS A 162 -3.59 8.03 2.68
N GLN A 163 -2.54 7.45 3.30
CA GLN A 163 -1.54 6.67 2.57
C GLN A 163 -2.06 5.26 2.25
N ASP A 164 -1.74 4.79 1.05
CA ASP A 164 -1.93 3.39 0.68
C ASP A 164 -0.57 2.75 0.34
N LEU A 165 -0.51 1.45 0.29
CA LEU A 165 0.70 0.70 -0.05
C LEU A 165 0.61 0.17 -1.49
N PRO A 166 1.73 0.13 -2.23
CA PRO A 166 1.76 -0.48 -3.54
C PRO A 166 1.34 -1.95 -3.50
N LYS A 167 0.73 -2.40 -4.59
CA LYS A 167 0.29 -3.79 -4.78
C LYS A 167 1.31 -4.54 -5.61
N VAL A 168 1.71 -5.72 -5.15
CA VAL A 168 2.57 -6.63 -5.91
C VAL A 168 1.91 -7.00 -7.24
N GLY A 169 2.69 -7.06 -8.31
CA GLY A 169 2.26 -7.32 -9.69
C GLY A 169 1.60 -6.10 -10.37
N LYS A 170 1.76 -4.89 -9.82
CA LYS A 170 1.25 -3.65 -10.42
C LYS A 170 2.38 -2.72 -10.82
N ARG A 171 2.13 -1.93 -11.87
CA ARG A 171 3.04 -0.90 -12.38
C ARG A 171 2.69 0.46 -11.77
N TYR A 172 3.74 1.20 -11.44
CA TYR A 172 3.61 2.53 -10.84
C TYR A 172 4.61 3.52 -11.42
N VAL A 173 4.23 4.80 -11.41
CA VAL A 173 5.18 5.91 -11.33
C VAL A 173 5.34 6.21 -9.86
N LEU A 174 6.55 6.05 -9.32
CA LEU A 174 6.86 6.29 -7.91
C LEU A 174 7.71 7.56 -7.76
N PHE A 175 7.28 8.40 -6.84
CA PHE A 175 8.00 9.61 -6.40
C PHE A 175 8.71 9.26 -5.10
N LEU A 176 10.05 9.21 -5.16
CA LEU A 176 10.90 8.69 -4.10
C LEU A 176 11.68 9.81 -3.44
N THR A 177 11.67 9.84 -2.11
CA THR A 177 12.62 10.62 -1.31
C THR A 177 13.77 9.72 -0.92
N GLY A 178 14.99 10.27 -0.89
CA GLY A 178 16.14 9.61 -0.29
C GLY A 178 16.30 10.06 1.16
N ASP A 179 16.95 9.24 1.96
CA ASP A 179 17.41 9.61 3.29
C ASP A 179 18.95 9.57 3.39
N GLU A 180 19.47 9.89 4.59
CA GLU A 180 20.92 9.89 4.86
C GLU A 180 21.54 8.47 4.82
N ASP A 181 20.70 7.44 4.94
CA ASP A 181 21.11 6.04 4.91
C ASP A 181 21.06 5.43 3.50
N GLU A 182 20.84 6.25 2.45
CA GLU A 182 20.73 5.85 1.03
C GLU A 182 19.52 4.96 0.73
N ASP A 183 18.50 4.94 1.61
CA ASP A 183 17.25 4.23 1.38
C ASP A 183 16.24 5.12 0.65
N PHE A 184 15.41 4.51 -0.20
CA PHE A 184 14.32 5.19 -0.87
C PHE A 184 13.00 5.01 -0.14
N HIS A 185 12.33 6.14 0.12
CA HIS A 185 10.96 6.16 0.65
C HIS A 185 9.97 6.57 -0.42
N ILE A 186 8.85 5.87 -0.50
CA ILE A 186 7.75 6.26 -1.36
C ILE A 186 7.04 7.47 -0.75
N LEU A 187 7.23 8.66 -1.32
CA LEU A 187 6.47 9.85 -0.95
C LEU A 187 5.02 9.70 -1.41
N THR A 188 4.81 9.41 -2.69
CA THR A 188 3.53 9.11 -3.34
C THR A 188 3.76 8.39 -4.66
N GLY A 189 2.70 8.05 -5.37
CA GLY A 189 2.81 7.41 -6.67
C GLY A 189 1.49 7.39 -7.45
N TYR A 190 1.57 6.85 -8.65
CA TYR A 190 0.41 6.61 -9.51
C TYR A 190 0.47 5.20 -10.07
N GLU A 191 -0.60 4.42 -9.86
CA GLU A 191 -0.78 3.13 -10.52
C GLU A 191 -1.07 3.33 -12.01
N LEU A 192 -0.36 2.59 -12.85
CA LEU A 192 -0.57 2.53 -14.29
C LEU A 192 -1.38 1.28 -14.61
N ARG A 193 -2.65 1.47 -15.00
CA ARG A 193 -3.58 0.38 -15.20
C ARG A 193 -4.45 0.62 -16.43
N ASP A 194 -4.44 -0.32 -17.37
CA ASP A 194 -5.28 -0.29 -18.58
C ASP A 194 -5.11 1.00 -19.41
N GLY A 195 -3.86 1.52 -19.48
CA GLY A 195 -3.54 2.77 -20.18
C GLY A 195 -4.00 4.05 -19.47
N MET A 196 -4.44 3.93 -18.23
CA MET A 196 -4.94 5.01 -17.37
C MET A 196 -4.13 5.14 -16.10
N VAL A 197 -4.18 6.31 -15.48
CA VAL A 197 -3.41 6.66 -14.28
C VAL A 197 -4.34 6.86 -13.09
N PHE A 198 -3.96 6.27 -11.95
CA PHE A 198 -4.72 6.38 -10.71
C PHE A 198 -3.77 6.68 -9.54
N PRO A 199 -4.10 7.65 -8.65
CA PRO A 199 -3.31 7.90 -7.47
C PRO A 199 -3.14 6.63 -6.61
N LEU A 200 -1.93 6.41 -6.07
CA LEU A 200 -1.68 5.38 -5.08
C LEU A 200 -2.44 5.69 -3.79
N ASP A 201 -2.44 6.96 -3.39
CA ASP A 201 -2.95 7.40 -2.10
C ASP A 201 -4.44 7.78 -2.13
N LYS A 202 -5.14 7.51 -1.02
CA LYS A 202 -6.59 7.71 -0.85
C LYS A 202 -6.91 9.14 -0.40
N LEU A 203 -6.53 10.11 -1.22
CA LEU A 203 -6.79 11.52 -0.95
C LEU A 203 -8.20 11.94 -1.40
N ARG A 204 -8.75 12.96 -0.73
CA ARG A 204 -10.07 13.50 -1.07
C ARG A 204 -10.09 14.06 -2.50
N PRO A 205 -11.21 13.98 -3.22
CA PRO A 205 -11.38 14.66 -4.50
C PRO A 205 -11.02 16.15 -4.39
N GLY A 206 -10.33 16.68 -5.40
CA GLY A 206 -9.84 18.06 -5.43
C GLY A 206 -8.46 18.28 -4.79
N HIS A 207 -7.87 17.28 -4.12
CA HIS A 207 -6.46 17.36 -3.75
C HIS A 207 -5.58 17.29 -5.03
N PRO A 208 -4.48 18.06 -5.15
CA PRO A 208 -3.66 18.08 -6.37
C PRO A 208 -3.25 16.70 -6.88
N ILE A 209 -2.86 15.78 -6.01
CA ILE A 209 -2.48 14.40 -6.38
C ILE A 209 -3.63 13.67 -7.09
N THR A 210 -4.90 13.99 -6.82
CA THR A 210 -6.03 13.34 -7.50
C THR A 210 -6.33 13.89 -8.89
N ALA A 211 -5.61 14.93 -9.34
CA ALA A 211 -5.85 15.59 -10.63
C ALA A 211 -5.70 14.66 -11.83
N TYR A 212 -4.86 13.63 -11.72
CA TYR A 212 -4.63 12.65 -12.79
C TYR A 212 -5.49 11.39 -12.71
N THR A 213 -6.47 11.35 -11.81
CA THR A 213 -7.36 10.18 -11.68
C THR A 213 -8.09 9.91 -12.99
N GLY A 214 -7.86 8.75 -13.62
CA GLY A 214 -8.49 8.35 -14.86
C GLY A 214 -7.96 9.09 -16.10
N THR A 215 -6.83 9.79 -15.99
CA THR A 215 -6.14 10.38 -17.15
C THR A 215 -5.39 9.30 -17.90
N SER A 216 -5.27 9.43 -19.24
CA SER A 216 -4.46 8.50 -20.05
C SER A 216 -2.99 8.56 -19.66
N GLU A 217 -2.28 7.42 -19.69
CA GLU A 217 -0.83 7.38 -19.48
C GLU A 217 -0.09 8.35 -20.40
N THR A 218 -0.50 8.45 -21.66
CA THR A 218 0.12 9.35 -22.63
C THR A 218 0.06 10.82 -22.20
N SER A 219 -1.11 11.29 -21.78
CA SER A 219 -1.28 12.67 -21.31
C SER A 219 -0.53 12.94 -20.02
N PHE A 220 -0.56 11.97 -19.08
CA PHE A 220 0.17 12.05 -17.82
C PHE A 220 1.68 12.16 -18.04
N PHE A 221 2.27 11.29 -18.89
CA PHE A 221 3.70 11.34 -19.19
C PHE A 221 4.10 12.59 -19.97
N ALA A 222 3.25 13.13 -20.83
CA ALA A 222 3.50 14.41 -21.49
C ALA A 222 3.63 15.56 -20.47
N ASP A 223 2.73 15.63 -19.49
CA ASP A 223 2.78 16.62 -18.43
C ASP A 223 3.99 16.42 -17.52
N LEU A 224 4.26 15.17 -17.10
CA LEU A 224 5.40 14.81 -16.27
C LEU A 224 6.73 15.22 -16.94
N ASN A 225 6.92 14.88 -18.20
CA ASN A 225 8.13 15.23 -18.96
C ASN A 225 8.28 16.75 -19.13
N ARG A 226 7.19 17.48 -19.36
CA ARG A 226 7.22 18.95 -19.44
C ARG A 226 7.75 19.59 -18.15
N ILE A 227 7.36 19.07 -16.99
CA ILE A 227 7.81 19.60 -15.68
C ILE A 227 9.25 19.16 -15.40
N LEU A 228 9.66 17.95 -15.79
CA LEU A 228 11.04 17.48 -15.65
C LEU A 228 12.04 18.34 -16.44
N VAL A 229 11.66 18.76 -17.64
CA VAL A 229 12.50 19.63 -18.50
C VAL A 229 12.48 21.10 -18.02
N ASN A 230 11.34 21.57 -17.45
CA ASN A 230 11.18 22.97 -17.03
C ASN A 230 10.66 23.05 -15.57
N PRO A 231 11.49 22.78 -14.56
CA PRO A 231 11.05 22.71 -13.15
C PRO A 231 10.51 24.04 -12.59
N SER A 232 10.79 25.18 -13.20
CA SER A 232 10.30 26.49 -12.78
C SER A 232 8.81 26.73 -12.98
N THR A 233 8.11 25.90 -13.75
CA THR A 233 6.68 26.07 -14.08
C THR A 233 5.73 25.41 -13.05
N SER A 234 6.26 24.66 -12.06
CA SER A 234 5.46 23.83 -11.15
C SER A 234 4.93 24.57 -9.90
N GLN A 235 5.27 25.85 -9.70
CA GLN A 235 4.92 26.60 -8.47
C GLN A 235 3.63 27.45 -8.56
N SER A 236 2.91 27.46 -9.67
CA SER A 236 1.79 28.40 -9.89
C SER A 236 0.45 27.77 -10.28
N ARG A 237 0.12 26.56 -9.78
CA ARG A 237 -1.26 26.04 -9.90
C ARG A 237 -1.69 25.29 -8.64
#